data_943e23de15937d48bca021588cc3c418
#
_entry.id   943e23de15937d48bca021588cc3c418
#
_cell.length_a   1.000
_cell.length_b   1.000
_cell.length_c   1.000
_cell.angle_alpha   90.00
_cell.angle_beta   90.00
_cell.angle_gamma   90.00
#
_symmetry.space_group_name_H-M   'P 1'
#
loop_
_entity.id
_entity.type
_entity.pdbx_description
1 polymer ?
#
loop_
_entity_poly.entity_id
_entity_poly.type
_entity_poly.pdbx_seq_one_letter_code
_entity_poly.pdbx_strand_id
1 'polypeptide(L)'
;MKKTLLISLLTLGLLAAGCSNRNKAASPDNSSQPAASSDNTSAPSNPNSPSSPAASGSSETASSSANDPDQKFIMDAAKGNRAEVELGKLVAGKAEDKDVKKFAQMMVDDHTKALNELQKLAQSKNITLPDGLPADAQDLESKLSSESGKQLDKDYMDNMVQDHQKDVQEFQDASQNVQDKDVKQWASKTLPTLQKHLKKAQQIDSKMNAGGNAGQ
;
A
#
# COMPACT_ATOMS: atom_id res chain seq x y z
N MET A 1 42.39 -2.24 -20.36
CA MET A 1 42.00 -1.07 -21.17
C MET A 1 40.90 -0.32 -20.42
N LYS A 2 41.24 0.86 -19.90
CA LYS A 2 40.36 1.67 -19.08
C LYS A 2 39.41 2.45 -20.02
N LYS A 3 38.10 2.29 -19.94
CA LYS A 3 37.14 3.13 -20.64
C LYS A 3 36.49 4.08 -19.63
N THR A 4 36.81 5.33 -19.83
CA THR A 4 36.42 6.52 -19.10
C THR A 4 34.93 6.81 -19.32
N LEU A 5 34.21 6.98 -18.24
CA LEU A 5 32.78 7.36 -18.22
C LEU A 5 32.71 8.90 -18.36
N LEU A 6 32.08 9.37 -19.42
CA LEU A 6 31.76 10.80 -19.62
C LEU A 6 30.36 11.05 -19.03
N ILE A 7 30.37 11.78 -17.92
CA ILE A 7 29.17 12.35 -17.30
C ILE A 7 28.83 13.64 -18.06
N SER A 8 27.66 13.67 -18.70
CA SER A 8 27.12 14.89 -19.30
C SER A 8 26.08 15.47 -18.35
N LEU A 9 26.45 16.53 -17.63
CA LEU A 9 25.51 17.41 -16.95
C LEU A 9 24.79 18.26 -17.99
N LEU A 10 23.47 18.25 -17.98
CA LEU A 10 22.69 19.30 -18.65
C LEU A 10 21.82 20.00 -17.61
N THR A 11 22.23 21.22 -17.32
CA THR A 11 21.53 22.19 -16.45
C THR A 11 20.57 23.04 -17.30
N LEU A 12 19.55 23.55 -16.63
CA LEU A 12 18.92 24.85 -16.81
C LEU A 12 17.56 24.89 -17.52
N GLY A 13 16.63 25.48 -16.79
CA GLY A 13 15.44 26.11 -17.36
C GLY A 13 14.39 26.48 -16.33
N LEU A 14 14.68 27.47 -15.48
CA LEU A 14 13.72 28.13 -14.59
C LEU A 14 12.90 29.14 -15.41
N LEU A 15 11.58 29.06 -15.43
CA LEU A 15 10.71 30.18 -15.83
C LEU A 15 9.47 30.21 -14.94
N ALA A 16 9.47 31.21 -14.06
CA ALA A 16 8.33 31.64 -13.29
C ALA A 16 7.44 32.56 -14.15
N ALA A 17 6.14 32.36 -14.10
CA ALA A 17 5.20 33.44 -14.36
C ALA A 17 3.90 33.15 -13.60
N GLY A 18 3.65 33.99 -12.63
CA GLY A 18 2.48 34.09 -11.83
C GLY A 18 1.31 34.72 -12.58
N CYS A 19 0.12 34.43 -12.05
CA CYS A 19 -1.00 35.35 -12.09
C CYS A 19 -1.93 35.06 -10.92
N SER A 20 -2.05 36.08 -10.08
CA SER A 20 -3.08 36.25 -9.08
C SER A 20 -4.47 36.23 -9.69
N ASN A 21 -5.43 35.62 -9.01
CA ASN A 21 -6.76 36.18 -9.01
C ASN A 21 -7.44 36.04 -7.63
N ARG A 22 -7.65 37.21 -7.03
CA ARG A 22 -8.49 37.42 -5.85
C ARG A 22 -9.95 37.39 -6.31
N ASN A 23 -10.78 36.69 -5.61
CA ASN A 23 -12.16 37.13 -5.46
C ASN A 23 -12.64 36.96 -4.02
N LYS A 24 -13.02 38.09 -3.50
CA LYS A 24 -13.54 38.45 -2.19
C LYS A 24 -15.05 38.60 -2.34
N ALA A 25 -15.82 38.06 -1.43
CA ALA A 25 -17.11 38.52 -0.92
C ALA A 25 -17.77 37.39 -0.14
N ALA A 26 -18.12 37.51 1.01
CA ALA A 26 -18.86 38.33 1.92
C ALA A 26 -19.76 37.42 2.74
N SER A 27 -19.61 37.51 4.06
CA SER A 27 -20.59 37.04 5.06
C SER A 27 -21.88 37.90 5.01
N PRO A 28 -22.98 37.40 5.55
CA PRO A 28 -23.53 38.17 6.66
C PRO A 28 -23.85 37.34 7.91
N ASP A 29 -23.64 38.03 9.00
CA ASP A 29 -24.15 37.94 10.36
C ASP A 29 -25.62 37.51 10.45
N ASN A 30 -25.96 36.72 11.44
CA ASN A 30 -27.14 37.03 12.26
C ASN A 30 -27.04 36.46 13.68
N SER A 31 -26.92 37.37 14.60
CA SER A 31 -27.09 37.27 16.03
C SER A 31 -28.52 36.89 16.43
N SER A 32 -28.67 36.10 17.48
CA SER A 32 -29.66 36.33 18.53
C SER A 32 -29.47 35.34 19.68
N GLN A 33 -28.99 35.86 20.80
CA GLN A 33 -29.22 35.33 22.13
C GLN A 33 -30.39 36.15 22.75
N PRO A 34 -31.21 35.59 23.68
CA PRO A 34 -30.97 35.97 25.04
C PRO A 34 -31.17 34.87 26.11
N ALA A 35 -30.62 35.25 27.25
CA ALA A 35 -30.52 34.62 28.55
C ALA A 35 -31.83 34.43 29.33
N ALA A 36 -31.80 33.58 30.35
CA ALA A 36 -32.19 33.77 31.77
C ALA A 36 -32.19 32.39 32.46
N SER A 37 -31.41 32.16 33.45
CA SER A 37 -31.47 32.51 34.88
C SER A 37 -32.16 31.46 35.75
N SER A 38 -31.41 31.05 36.82
CA SER A 38 -31.84 30.73 38.19
C SER A 38 -32.49 29.36 38.43
N ASP A 39 -32.28 28.58 39.46
CA ASP A 39 -31.75 28.79 40.80
C ASP A 39 -31.44 27.44 41.48
N ASN A 40 -30.38 27.38 42.21
CA ASN A 40 -30.18 26.94 43.57
C ASN A 40 -31.14 25.91 44.20
N THR A 41 -30.66 24.79 44.72
CA THR A 41 -30.91 24.37 46.12
C THR A 41 -29.98 23.25 46.58
N SER A 42 -29.47 23.43 47.72
CA SER A 42 -28.51 22.74 48.58
C SER A 42 -28.87 21.32 49.00
N ALA A 43 -27.82 20.62 49.37
CA ALA A 43 -27.60 19.32 50.00
C ALA A 43 -28.58 18.92 51.16
N PRO A 44 -28.52 17.68 51.67
CA PRO A 44 -27.43 17.27 52.53
C PRO A 44 -26.94 15.81 52.38
N SER A 45 -25.76 15.62 52.93
CA SER A 45 -24.93 14.41 53.10
C SER A 45 -25.63 13.28 53.87
N ASN A 46 -25.32 12.06 53.53
CA ASN A 46 -25.29 10.96 54.48
C ASN A 46 -24.17 9.98 54.21
N PRO A 47 -23.31 9.65 55.16
CA PRO A 47 -22.18 8.73 55.04
C PRO A 47 -22.56 7.32 55.46
N ASN A 48 -22.37 6.36 54.60
CA ASN A 48 -22.02 4.99 55.09
C ASN A 48 -21.45 4.18 53.94
N SER A 49 -20.17 3.84 54.07
CA SER A 49 -19.44 2.83 53.33
C SER A 49 -19.94 1.42 53.62
N PRO A 50 -19.68 0.43 52.76
CA PRO A 50 -18.38 -0.21 52.86
C PRO A 50 -17.71 -0.45 51.49
N SER A 51 -16.41 -0.43 51.59
CA SER A 51 -15.42 -0.73 50.56
C SER A 51 -15.59 -2.14 49.96
N SER A 52 -15.66 -2.22 48.66
CA SER A 52 -15.36 -3.44 47.91
C SER A 52 -14.14 -3.20 47.02
N PRO A 53 -13.23 -4.14 46.88
CA PRO A 53 -11.96 -3.93 46.22
C PRO A 53 -12.18 -3.77 44.72
N ALA A 54 -11.65 -2.70 44.17
CA ALA A 54 -11.52 -2.47 42.77
C ALA A 54 -10.63 -3.53 42.15
N ALA A 55 -11.22 -4.45 41.40
CA ALA A 55 -10.48 -5.20 40.41
C ALA A 55 -10.08 -4.21 39.30
N SER A 56 -8.85 -3.77 39.35
CA SER A 56 -8.20 -3.06 38.25
C SER A 56 -8.03 -4.05 37.09
N GLY A 57 -9.11 -4.21 36.32
CA GLY A 57 -9.00 -4.72 34.96
C GLY A 57 -8.42 -3.60 34.13
N SER A 58 -7.11 -3.58 33.96
CA SER A 58 -6.46 -2.80 32.89
C SER A 58 -6.97 -3.35 31.57
N SER A 59 -8.05 -2.79 31.08
CA SER A 59 -8.35 -2.84 29.65
C SER A 59 -7.28 -1.98 28.98
N GLU A 60 -6.18 -2.59 28.59
CA GLU A 60 -5.31 -2.01 27.56
C GLU A 60 -6.15 -1.92 26.30
N THR A 61 -6.84 -0.81 26.15
CA THR A 61 -7.28 -0.32 24.84
C THR A 61 -6.00 -0.08 24.06
N ALA A 62 -5.62 -1.06 23.24
CA ALA A 62 -4.59 -0.90 22.24
C ALA A 62 -5.04 0.25 21.31
N SER A 63 -4.59 1.45 21.65
CA SER A 63 -4.65 2.61 20.76
C SER A 63 -3.70 2.27 19.61
N SER A 64 -4.23 1.81 18.50
CA SER A 64 -3.47 1.61 17.27
C SER A 64 -2.96 2.97 16.82
N SER A 65 -1.74 3.31 17.22
CA SER A 65 -1.10 4.52 16.76
C SER A 65 -0.80 4.35 15.27
N ALA A 66 -1.07 5.38 14.46
CA ALA A 66 -0.80 5.39 13.02
C ALA A 66 0.69 5.15 12.66
N ASN A 67 1.55 5.04 13.66
CA ASN A 67 3.00 4.79 13.57
C ASN A 67 3.40 3.36 14.01
N ASP A 68 2.44 2.46 14.22
CA ASP A 68 2.74 1.06 14.52
C ASP A 68 3.34 0.38 13.27
N PRO A 69 4.59 -0.12 13.33
CA PRO A 69 5.25 -0.77 12.19
C PRO A 69 4.48 -2.00 11.68
N ASP A 70 3.79 -2.71 12.56
CA ASP A 70 2.98 -3.87 12.18
C ASP A 70 1.76 -3.44 11.38
N GLN A 71 1.08 -2.38 11.82
CA GLN A 71 -0.03 -1.80 11.07
C GLN A 71 0.43 -1.23 9.73
N LYS A 72 1.58 -0.54 9.72
CA LYS A 72 2.15 -0.03 8.47
C LYS A 72 2.41 -1.15 7.47
N PHE A 73 3.03 -2.24 7.89
CA PHE A 73 3.27 -3.41 7.04
C PHE A 73 1.97 -3.98 6.47
N ILE A 74 0.93 -4.15 7.31
CA ILE A 74 -0.39 -4.64 6.87
C ILE A 74 -0.98 -3.73 5.79
N MET A 75 -0.90 -2.41 5.99
CA MET A 75 -1.45 -1.42 5.07
C MET A 75 -0.69 -1.41 3.72
N ASP A 76 0.64 -1.47 3.75
CA ASP A 76 1.45 -1.46 2.55
C ASP A 76 1.35 -2.78 1.78
N ALA A 77 1.32 -3.92 2.47
CA ALA A 77 1.06 -5.21 1.86
C ALA A 77 -0.33 -5.28 1.21
N ALA A 78 -1.36 -4.64 1.79
CA ALA A 78 -2.69 -4.58 1.17
C ALA A 78 -2.69 -3.77 -0.13
N LYS A 79 -1.98 -2.63 -0.15
CA LYS A 79 -1.83 -1.80 -1.36
C LYS A 79 -1.10 -2.55 -2.47
N GLY A 80 0.04 -3.18 -2.15
CA GLY A 80 0.82 -3.98 -3.10
C GLY A 80 0.00 -5.12 -3.69
N ASN A 81 -0.59 -5.98 -2.85
CA ASN A 81 -1.44 -7.08 -3.34
C ASN A 81 -2.57 -6.60 -4.25
N ARG A 82 -3.19 -5.45 -3.94
CA ARG A 82 -4.25 -4.88 -4.77
C ARG A 82 -3.72 -4.39 -6.12
N ALA A 83 -2.57 -3.71 -6.12
CA ALA A 83 -1.92 -3.25 -7.33
C ALA A 83 -1.59 -4.42 -8.27
N GLU A 84 -1.00 -5.48 -7.74
CA GLU A 84 -0.62 -6.65 -8.53
C GLU A 84 -1.83 -7.42 -9.07
N VAL A 85 -2.94 -7.45 -8.35
CA VAL A 85 -4.20 -8.01 -8.87
C VAL A 85 -4.74 -7.21 -10.05
N GLU A 86 -4.78 -5.87 -9.96
CA GLU A 86 -5.33 -5.04 -11.05
C GLU A 86 -4.39 -5.01 -12.27
N LEU A 87 -3.09 -4.82 -12.06
CA LEU A 87 -2.09 -4.89 -13.13
C LEU A 87 -2.08 -6.30 -13.79
N GLY A 88 -2.18 -7.34 -12.98
CA GLY A 88 -2.27 -8.71 -13.48
C GLY A 88 -3.49 -8.95 -14.35
N LYS A 89 -4.67 -8.47 -13.96
CA LYS A 89 -5.90 -8.55 -14.78
C LYS A 89 -5.74 -7.84 -16.12
N LEU A 90 -5.21 -6.61 -16.09
CA LEU A 90 -4.95 -5.83 -17.29
C LEU A 90 -4.06 -6.61 -18.27
N VAL A 91 -2.92 -7.10 -17.78
CA VAL A 91 -1.90 -7.75 -18.62
C VAL A 91 -2.34 -9.16 -19.03
N ALA A 92 -3.00 -9.93 -18.19
CA ALA A 92 -3.58 -11.22 -18.59
C ALA A 92 -4.55 -11.10 -19.78
N GLY A 93 -5.25 -9.94 -19.91
CA GLY A 93 -6.14 -9.63 -21.02
C GLY A 93 -5.42 -9.21 -22.31
N LYS A 94 -4.24 -8.56 -22.20
CA LYS A 94 -3.58 -7.84 -23.30
C LYS A 94 -2.25 -8.44 -23.77
N ALA A 95 -1.55 -9.19 -22.90
CA ALA A 95 -0.21 -9.73 -23.18
C ALA A 95 -0.16 -10.54 -24.47
N GLU A 96 0.89 -10.34 -25.27
CA GLU A 96 1.17 -11.10 -26.48
C GLU A 96 1.92 -12.39 -26.16
N ASP A 97 2.91 -12.31 -25.26
CA ASP A 97 3.70 -13.48 -24.84
C ASP A 97 2.88 -14.39 -23.92
N LYS A 98 2.88 -15.69 -24.23
CA LYS A 98 2.10 -16.69 -23.49
C LYS A 98 2.61 -16.92 -22.05
N ASP A 99 3.91 -16.78 -21.83
CA ASP A 99 4.52 -16.94 -20.51
C ASP A 99 4.18 -15.71 -19.64
N VAL A 100 4.19 -14.49 -20.21
CA VAL A 100 3.74 -13.25 -19.55
C VAL A 100 2.27 -13.35 -19.19
N LYS A 101 1.41 -13.76 -20.11
CA LYS A 101 -0.02 -13.94 -19.85
C LYS A 101 -0.30 -14.92 -18.71
N LYS A 102 0.40 -16.05 -18.69
CA LYS A 102 0.27 -17.05 -17.61
C LYS A 102 0.80 -16.51 -16.28
N PHE A 103 1.88 -15.74 -16.31
CA PHE A 103 2.43 -15.11 -15.13
C PHE A 103 1.44 -14.08 -14.56
N ALA A 104 0.90 -13.21 -15.39
CA ALA A 104 -0.11 -12.23 -14.99
C ALA A 104 -1.34 -12.90 -14.35
N GLN A 105 -1.83 -14.02 -14.90
CA GLN A 105 -2.92 -14.77 -14.28
C GLN A 105 -2.52 -15.35 -12.91
N MET A 106 -1.30 -15.85 -12.77
CA MET A 106 -0.78 -16.34 -11.49
C MET A 106 -0.73 -15.21 -10.45
N MET A 107 -0.34 -13.98 -10.86
CA MET A 107 -0.38 -12.81 -9.97
C MET A 107 -1.80 -12.55 -9.48
N VAL A 108 -2.79 -12.53 -10.37
CA VAL A 108 -4.21 -12.35 -9.99
C VAL A 108 -4.63 -13.40 -8.97
N ASP A 109 -4.34 -14.66 -9.20
CA ASP A 109 -4.82 -15.76 -8.35
C ASP A 109 -4.15 -15.74 -6.96
N ASP A 110 -2.82 -15.67 -6.92
CA ASP A 110 -2.06 -15.75 -5.69
C ASP A 110 -2.19 -14.48 -4.84
N HIS A 111 -2.19 -13.27 -5.44
CA HIS A 111 -2.34 -12.02 -4.72
C HIS A 111 -3.78 -11.74 -4.27
N THR A 112 -4.80 -12.21 -5.02
CA THR A 112 -6.18 -12.21 -4.53
C THR A 112 -6.33 -13.06 -3.27
N LYS A 113 -5.72 -14.24 -3.26
CA LYS A 113 -5.73 -15.11 -2.07
C LYS A 113 -5.03 -14.45 -0.89
N ALA A 114 -3.83 -13.89 -1.11
CA ALA A 114 -3.07 -13.20 -0.07
C ALA A 114 -3.84 -12.00 0.49
N LEU A 115 -4.48 -11.20 -0.36
CA LEU A 115 -5.32 -10.06 0.04
C LEU A 115 -6.53 -10.51 0.89
N ASN A 116 -7.20 -11.58 0.52
CA ASN A 116 -8.32 -12.12 1.29
C ASN A 116 -7.88 -12.63 2.68
N GLU A 117 -6.72 -13.26 2.79
CA GLU A 117 -6.13 -13.67 4.06
C GLU A 117 -5.78 -12.44 4.91
N LEU A 118 -5.16 -11.42 4.30
CA LEU A 118 -4.79 -10.17 4.95
C LEU A 118 -6.01 -9.38 5.43
N GLN A 119 -7.10 -9.35 4.67
CA GLN A 119 -8.36 -8.71 5.10
C GLN A 119 -8.90 -9.34 6.40
N LYS A 120 -8.89 -10.66 6.51
CA LYS A 120 -9.33 -11.35 7.73
C LYS A 120 -8.41 -11.02 8.91
N LEU A 121 -7.11 -10.98 8.67
CA LEU A 121 -6.12 -10.61 9.68
C LEU A 121 -6.33 -9.17 10.16
N ALA A 122 -6.48 -8.22 9.24
CA ALA A 122 -6.74 -6.81 9.55
C ALA A 122 -8.05 -6.63 10.34
N GLN A 123 -9.13 -7.32 9.93
CA GLN A 123 -10.41 -7.31 10.64
C GLN A 123 -10.27 -7.80 12.09
N SER A 124 -9.52 -8.88 12.33
CA SER A 124 -9.29 -9.40 13.69
C SER A 124 -8.53 -8.42 14.60
N LYS A 125 -7.85 -7.45 13.99
CA LYS A 125 -7.06 -6.42 14.68
C LYS A 125 -7.70 -5.02 14.64
N ASN A 126 -8.94 -4.92 14.15
CA ASN A 126 -9.66 -3.66 13.94
C ASN A 126 -8.91 -2.64 13.05
N ILE A 127 -8.11 -3.15 12.10
CA ILE A 127 -7.40 -2.34 11.11
C ILE A 127 -8.27 -2.24 9.85
N THR A 128 -8.55 -1.00 9.43
CA THR A 128 -9.21 -0.73 8.15
C THR A 128 -8.16 -0.67 7.06
N LEU A 129 -8.27 -1.57 6.06
CA LEU A 129 -7.37 -1.55 4.92
C LEU A 129 -7.73 -0.41 3.95
N PRO A 130 -6.72 0.18 3.27
CA PRO A 130 -6.98 1.22 2.28
C PRO A 130 -7.74 0.66 1.08
N ASP A 131 -8.65 1.46 0.54
CA ASP A 131 -9.33 1.19 -0.72
C ASP A 131 -8.60 1.88 -1.88
N GLY A 132 -8.67 1.27 -3.07
CA GLY A 132 -8.06 1.80 -4.28
C GLY A 132 -6.58 1.46 -4.44
N LEU A 133 -6.04 1.89 -5.59
CA LEU A 133 -4.63 1.71 -5.95
C LEU A 133 -3.79 2.88 -5.42
N PRO A 134 -2.56 2.64 -4.99
CA PRO A 134 -1.60 3.72 -4.74
C PRO A 134 -1.27 4.48 -6.04
N ALA A 135 -0.82 5.73 -5.92
CA ALA A 135 -0.62 6.62 -7.07
C ALA A 135 0.36 6.07 -8.10
N ASP A 136 1.46 5.50 -7.65
CA ASP A 136 2.46 4.85 -8.51
C ASP A 136 1.89 3.65 -9.29
N ALA A 137 1.01 2.87 -8.68
CA ALA A 137 0.32 1.77 -9.37
C ALA A 137 -0.72 2.29 -10.38
N GLN A 138 -1.40 3.41 -10.10
CA GLN A 138 -2.30 4.07 -11.06
C GLN A 138 -1.54 4.58 -12.28
N ASP A 139 -0.37 5.19 -12.07
CA ASP A 139 0.49 5.68 -13.14
C ASP A 139 0.99 4.50 -14.00
N LEU A 140 1.41 3.41 -13.38
CA LEU A 140 1.83 2.20 -14.09
C LEU A 140 0.65 1.55 -14.84
N GLU A 141 -0.52 1.45 -14.24
CA GLU A 141 -1.73 0.95 -14.89
C GLU A 141 -2.07 1.79 -16.14
N SER A 142 -2.00 3.12 -16.01
CA SER A 142 -2.25 4.04 -17.12
C SER A 142 -1.24 3.83 -18.25
N LYS A 143 0.05 3.69 -17.92
CA LYS A 143 1.12 3.39 -18.87
C LYS A 143 0.84 2.07 -19.60
N LEU A 144 0.68 0.96 -18.87
CA LEU A 144 0.44 -0.37 -19.44
C LEU A 144 -0.87 -0.45 -20.23
N SER A 145 -1.89 0.33 -19.84
CA SER A 145 -3.15 0.41 -20.58
C SER A 145 -2.97 1.01 -21.97
N SER A 146 -2.03 1.92 -22.14
CA SER A 146 -1.71 2.57 -23.43
C SER A 146 -0.79 1.72 -24.32
N GLU A 147 -0.12 0.73 -23.76
CA GLU A 147 0.84 -0.14 -24.45
C GLU A 147 0.19 -1.40 -25.01
N SER A 148 0.92 -2.09 -25.89
CA SER A 148 0.53 -3.39 -26.46
C SER A 148 1.75 -4.18 -26.94
N GLY A 149 1.54 -5.46 -27.23
CA GLY A 149 2.59 -6.32 -27.79
C GLY A 149 3.80 -6.43 -26.88
N LYS A 150 4.97 -6.57 -27.50
CA LYS A 150 6.25 -6.77 -26.78
C LYS A 150 6.59 -5.65 -25.79
N GLN A 151 6.15 -4.42 -26.05
CA GLN A 151 6.45 -3.31 -25.13
C GLN A 151 5.68 -3.47 -23.81
N LEU A 152 4.37 -3.74 -23.89
CA LEU A 152 3.56 -4.05 -22.73
C LEU A 152 4.14 -5.22 -21.93
N ASP A 153 4.47 -6.32 -22.63
CA ASP A 153 4.99 -7.51 -21.97
C ASP A 153 6.30 -7.23 -21.24
N LYS A 154 7.21 -6.48 -21.89
CA LYS A 154 8.49 -6.12 -21.29
C LYS A 154 8.33 -5.20 -20.07
N ASP A 155 7.59 -4.13 -20.22
CA ASP A 155 7.45 -3.13 -19.15
C ASP A 155 6.74 -3.71 -17.92
N TYR A 156 5.78 -4.61 -18.14
CA TYR A 156 5.16 -5.37 -17.06
C TYR A 156 6.17 -6.28 -16.37
N MET A 157 6.95 -7.06 -17.13
CA MET A 157 7.90 -8.01 -16.52
C MET A 157 9.04 -7.29 -15.80
N ASP A 158 9.55 -6.17 -16.35
CA ASP A 158 10.57 -5.35 -15.68
C ASP A 158 10.05 -4.85 -14.32
N ASN A 159 8.80 -4.37 -14.28
CA ASN A 159 8.17 -3.95 -13.03
C ASN A 159 7.99 -5.12 -12.06
N MET A 160 7.48 -6.25 -12.51
CA MET A 160 7.30 -7.43 -11.66
C MET A 160 8.60 -7.94 -11.03
N VAL A 161 9.73 -7.84 -11.74
CA VAL A 161 11.03 -8.17 -11.17
C VAL A 161 11.41 -7.19 -10.05
N GLN A 162 11.22 -5.88 -10.26
CA GLN A 162 11.57 -4.86 -9.28
C GLN A 162 10.67 -4.94 -8.03
N ASP A 163 9.36 -5.04 -8.21
CA ASP A 163 8.40 -5.09 -7.10
C ASP A 163 8.62 -6.34 -6.25
N HIS A 164 8.72 -7.51 -6.86
CA HIS A 164 8.95 -8.73 -6.11
C HIS A 164 10.33 -8.80 -5.43
N GLN A 165 11.36 -8.11 -5.94
CA GLN A 165 12.62 -7.97 -5.21
C GLN A 165 12.42 -7.20 -3.91
N LYS A 166 11.67 -6.12 -3.95
CA LYS A 166 11.31 -5.31 -2.78
C LYS A 166 10.42 -6.09 -1.82
N ASP A 167 9.37 -6.71 -2.33
CA ASP A 167 8.42 -7.48 -1.53
C ASP A 167 9.08 -8.64 -0.77
N VAL A 168 9.97 -9.38 -1.42
CA VAL A 168 10.74 -10.46 -0.77
C VAL A 168 11.53 -9.91 0.40
N GLN A 169 12.17 -8.74 0.28
CA GLN A 169 12.91 -8.10 1.36
C GLN A 169 11.97 -7.65 2.49
N GLU A 170 10.87 -6.97 2.16
CA GLU A 170 9.90 -6.48 3.15
C GLU A 170 9.23 -7.64 3.91
N PHE A 171 8.82 -8.70 3.22
CA PHE A 171 8.22 -9.86 3.86
C PHE A 171 9.22 -10.68 4.66
N GLN A 172 10.48 -10.75 4.23
CA GLN A 172 11.53 -11.36 5.01
C GLN A 172 11.77 -10.60 6.32
N ASP A 173 11.84 -9.27 6.25
CA ASP A 173 11.98 -8.41 7.42
C ASP A 173 10.76 -8.54 8.36
N ALA A 174 9.56 -8.47 7.83
CA ALA A 174 8.33 -8.61 8.59
C ALA A 174 8.24 -10.00 9.26
N SER A 175 8.66 -11.06 8.58
CA SER A 175 8.69 -12.41 9.15
C SER A 175 9.62 -12.57 10.36
N GLN A 176 10.54 -11.63 10.55
CA GLN A 176 11.52 -11.66 11.64
C GLN A 176 11.23 -10.59 12.72
N ASN A 177 10.81 -9.39 12.32
CA ASN A 177 10.87 -8.19 13.14
C ASN A 177 9.52 -7.64 13.60
N VAL A 178 8.39 -7.93 12.93
CA VAL A 178 7.07 -7.50 13.42
C VAL A 178 6.76 -8.13 14.77
N GLN A 179 6.05 -7.39 15.63
CA GLN A 179 5.79 -7.80 17.01
C GLN A 179 4.57 -8.72 17.11
N ASP A 180 3.55 -8.49 16.30
CA ASP A 180 2.32 -9.27 16.26
C ASP A 180 2.58 -10.65 15.65
N LYS A 181 2.24 -11.70 16.41
CA LYS A 181 2.51 -13.09 16.02
C LYS A 181 1.75 -13.53 14.78
N ASP A 182 0.51 -13.05 14.61
CA ASP A 182 -0.32 -13.45 13.48
C ASP A 182 0.16 -12.77 12.20
N VAL A 183 0.59 -11.50 12.29
CA VAL A 183 1.21 -10.75 11.19
C VAL A 183 2.52 -11.41 10.77
N LYS A 184 3.37 -11.74 11.74
CA LYS A 184 4.62 -12.47 11.52
C LYS A 184 4.39 -13.82 10.83
N GLN A 185 3.39 -14.57 11.28
CA GLN A 185 3.04 -15.86 10.67
C GLN A 185 2.52 -15.70 9.24
N TRP A 186 1.68 -14.70 8.99
CA TRP A 186 1.18 -14.43 7.65
C TRP A 186 2.31 -14.04 6.69
N ALA A 187 3.22 -13.15 7.12
CA ALA A 187 4.40 -12.76 6.34
C ALA A 187 5.27 -13.98 6.02
N SER A 188 5.57 -14.81 7.03
CA SER A 188 6.38 -16.04 6.88
C SER A 188 5.74 -17.04 5.92
N LYS A 189 4.41 -17.17 5.92
CA LYS A 189 3.65 -18.08 5.05
C LYS A 189 3.61 -17.57 3.61
N THR A 190 3.56 -16.27 3.41
CA THR A 190 3.46 -15.63 2.08
C THR A 190 4.81 -15.55 1.37
N LEU A 191 5.91 -15.32 2.11
CA LEU A 191 7.26 -15.14 1.60
C LEU A 191 7.70 -16.19 0.56
N PRO A 192 7.50 -17.51 0.74
CA PRO A 192 7.88 -18.51 -0.28
C PRO A 192 7.15 -18.33 -1.62
N THR A 193 5.92 -17.82 -1.60
CA THR A 193 5.16 -17.52 -2.82
C THR A 193 5.78 -16.34 -3.56
N LEU A 194 6.11 -15.25 -2.87
CA LEU A 194 6.79 -14.08 -3.45
C LEU A 194 8.16 -14.45 -4.04
N GLN A 195 8.94 -15.29 -3.36
CA GLN A 195 10.22 -15.81 -3.87
C GLN A 195 10.05 -16.62 -5.17
N LYS A 196 8.99 -17.42 -5.27
CA LYS A 196 8.63 -18.17 -6.47
C LYS A 196 8.24 -17.23 -7.61
N HIS A 197 7.46 -16.19 -7.32
CA HIS A 197 7.07 -15.17 -8.29
C HIS A 197 8.30 -14.43 -8.82
N LEU A 198 9.17 -13.93 -7.95
CA LEU A 198 10.42 -13.27 -8.34
C LEU A 198 11.26 -14.15 -9.28
N LYS A 199 11.48 -15.40 -8.89
CA LYS A 199 12.23 -16.34 -9.73
C LYS A 199 11.60 -16.52 -11.10
N LYS A 200 10.26 -16.63 -11.16
CA LYS A 200 9.55 -16.82 -12.41
C LYS A 200 9.59 -15.55 -13.27
N ALA A 201 9.43 -14.36 -12.66
CA ALA A 201 9.55 -13.08 -13.35
C ALA A 201 10.92 -12.91 -13.98
N GLN A 202 12.00 -13.15 -13.23
CA GLN A 202 13.38 -13.10 -13.73
C GLN A 202 13.63 -14.07 -14.88
N GLN A 203 13.04 -15.27 -14.85
CA GLN A 203 13.16 -16.24 -15.95
C GLN A 203 12.49 -15.77 -17.24
N ILE A 204 11.31 -15.16 -17.13
CA ILE A 204 10.57 -14.64 -18.29
C ILE A 204 11.30 -13.43 -18.86
N ASP A 205 11.66 -12.47 -18.01
CA ASP A 205 12.38 -11.26 -18.40
C ASP A 205 13.72 -11.60 -19.11
N SER A 206 14.50 -12.53 -18.57
CA SER A 206 15.76 -12.97 -19.17
C SER A 206 15.55 -13.58 -20.56
N LYS A 207 14.48 -14.34 -20.78
CA LYS A 207 14.16 -14.90 -22.11
C LYS A 207 13.78 -13.81 -23.11
N MET A 208 13.01 -12.81 -22.67
CA MET A 208 12.59 -11.70 -23.52
C MET A 208 13.80 -10.87 -23.96
N ASN A 209 14.73 -10.61 -23.05
CA ASN A 209 15.96 -9.87 -23.33
C ASN A 209 16.92 -10.67 -24.26
N ALA A 210 17.00 -11.99 -24.11
CA ALA A 210 17.82 -12.85 -24.99
C ALA A 210 17.23 -12.94 -26.41
N GLY A 211 15.90 -13.01 -26.55
CA GLY A 211 15.22 -13.07 -27.85
C GLY A 211 15.29 -11.75 -28.64
N GLY A 212 15.42 -10.62 -27.96
CA GLY A 212 15.57 -9.29 -28.58
C GLY A 212 16.91 -9.08 -29.28
N ASN A 213 17.97 -9.80 -28.87
CA ASN A 213 19.31 -9.68 -29.45
C ASN A 213 19.56 -10.60 -30.68
N ALA A 214 18.66 -11.54 -30.95
CA ALA A 214 18.81 -12.48 -32.05
C ALA A 214 18.25 -11.98 -33.39
N GLY A 215 17.70 -10.79 -33.43
CA GLY A 215 17.02 -10.20 -34.58
C GLY A 215 17.64 -8.90 -35.14
N GLN A 216 18.90 -8.58 -34.79
CA GLN A 216 19.66 -7.47 -35.38
C GLN A 216 20.80 -7.96 -36.23
#